data_d2ff78e0d6f9891fc0769b279f698623
#
_entry.id   d2ff78e0d6f9891fc0769b279f698623
#
_cell.length_a   1.000
_cell.length_b   1.000
_cell.length_c   1.000
_cell.angle_alpha   90.00
_cell.angle_beta   90.00
_cell.angle_gamma   90.00
#
_symmetry.space_group_name_H-M   'P 1'
#
loop_
_entity.id
_entity.type
_entity.pdbx_description
1 polymer ?
#
loop_
_entity_poly.entity_id
_entity_poly.type
_entity_poly.pdbx_seq_one_letter_code
_entity_poly.pdbx_strand_id
1 'polypeptide(L)'
;MMQEVHDALESRDAVLFLVDVTHRLPQIEEGKKFTASRRAMSAAEDDFALSLIRKLECPVILVLNKMDAVPKKDLLPLIAHWSGLHSFADVIPISARKKEGLELLLDKIVGQLKEGQRYFPKHQLTDQPERFLVAELIREKILMLTGEEVPYATAVVIEKYEEPASMKRMKDGKLPVTKISAAIFCERTGQKAILIGKQGEMLKRIGTAARKDIESLLGTRVFLELFVKVQEEWRSSRGFVEDLDWRRQLEQIAERQAREE
;
A
#
# COMPACT_ATOMS: atom_id res chain seq x y z
N MET A 1 2.28 -11.36 8.54
CA MET A 1 2.23 -11.36 7.06
C MET A 1 1.68 -12.67 6.47
N MET A 2 2.29 -13.86 6.68
CA MET A 2 1.72 -15.12 6.15
C MET A 2 0.40 -15.51 6.82
N GLN A 3 0.24 -15.27 8.11
CA GLN A 3 -1.02 -15.50 8.83
C GLN A 3 -2.15 -14.64 8.24
N GLU A 4 -1.91 -13.37 8.02
CA GLU A 4 -2.88 -12.45 7.42
C GLU A 4 -3.32 -12.87 6.02
N VAL A 5 -2.39 -13.45 5.21
CA VAL A 5 -2.74 -14.02 3.90
C VAL A 5 -3.67 -15.21 4.06
N HIS A 6 -3.41 -16.10 5.01
CA HIS A 6 -4.28 -17.23 5.30
C HIS A 6 -5.65 -16.78 5.79
N ASP A 7 -5.69 -15.85 6.75
CA ASP A 7 -6.93 -15.30 7.30
C ASP A 7 -7.78 -14.62 6.20
N ALA A 8 -7.13 -13.83 5.33
CA ALA A 8 -7.79 -13.22 4.17
C ALA A 8 -8.30 -14.25 3.15
N LEU A 9 -7.65 -15.41 3.05
CA LEU A 9 -8.07 -16.48 2.16
C LEU A 9 -9.15 -17.41 2.77
N GLU A 10 -9.51 -17.31 4.05
CA GLU A 10 -10.54 -18.12 4.68
C GLU A 10 -11.98 -17.64 4.40
N SER A 11 -12.20 -16.33 4.30
CA SER A 11 -13.54 -15.72 4.12
C SER A 11 -13.59 -14.83 2.87
N ARG A 12 -13.66 -15.42 1.67
CA ARG A 12 -13.65 -14.70 0.39
C ARG A 12 -14.72 -15.23 -0.55
N ASP A 13 -15.30 -14.33 -1.34
CA ASP A 13 -16.20 -14.68 -2.44
C ASP A 13 -15.43 -14.90 -3.75
N ALA A 14 -14.33 -14.16 -3.96
CA ALA A 14 -13.44 -14.27 -5.10
C ALA A 14 -12.01 -13.86 -4.75
N VAL A 15 -11.03 -14.31 -5.53
CA VAL A 15 -9.62 -13.94 -5.38
C VAL A 15 -9.08 -13.32 -6.66
N LEU A 16 -8.36 -12.21 -6.53
CA LEU A 16 -7.59 -11.62 -7.63
C LEU A 16 -6.13 -12.05 -7.52
N PHE A 17 -5.66 -12.78 -8.52
CA PHE A 17 -4.27 -13.15 -8.63
C PHE A 17 -3.54 -12.17 -9.54
N LEU A 18 -2.82 -11.22 -8.93
CA LEU A 18 -2.13 -10.14 -9.63
C LEU A 18 -0.72 -10.55 -10.05
N VAL A 19 -0.42 -10.41 -11.33
CA VAL A 19 0.88 -10.73 -11.91
C VAL A 19 1.46 -9.50 -12.62
N ASP A 20 2.71 -9.16 -12.29
CA ASP A 20 3.48 -8.17 -13.03
C ASP A 20 4.09 -8.82 -14.27
N VAL A 21 3.57 -8.46 -15.46
CA VAL A 21 4.02 -9.08 -16.72
C VAL A 21 5.43 -8.67 -17.15
N THR A 22 5.99 -7.59 -16.59
CA THR A 22 7.34 -7.12 -16.98
C THR A 22 8.46 -8.05 -16.54
N HIS A 23 8.24 -8.83 -15.49
CA HIS A 23 9.21 -9.78 -14.96
C HIS A 23 9.03 -11.20 -15.51
N ARG A 24 7.99 -11.44 -16.31
CA ARG A 24 7.48 -12.75 -16.65
C ARG A 24 7.38 -13.01 -18.14
N LEU A 25 8.02 -12.18 -18.96
CA LEU A 25 8.13 -12.46 -20.37
C LEU A 25 8.91 -13.77 -20.54
N PRO A 26 8.28 -14.85 -21.06
CA PRO A 26 9.04 -16.01 -21.47
C PRO A 26 10.04 -15.54 -22.53
N GLN A 27 11.19 -16.17 -22.58
CA GLN A 27 12.36 -15.85 -23.40
C GLN A 27 12.03 -15.75 -24.90
N ILE A 28 11.42 -14.66 -25.34
CA ILE A 28 11.11 -14.43 -26.75
C ILE A 28 12.18 -13.53 -27.39
N GLU A 29 13.07 -12.92 -26.61
CA GLU A 29 14.22 -12.18 -27.14
C GLU A 29 15.54 -12.89 -26.78
N GLU A 30 16.10 -13.62 -27.73
CA GLU A 30 17.51 -13.99 -27.77
C GLU A 30 18.35 -12.72 -27.70
N GLY A 31 18.98 -12.43 -26.55
CA GLY A 31 19.97 -11.36 -26.44
C GLY A 31 20.05 -10.56 -25.15
N LYS A 32 19.04 -10.50 -24.29
CA LYS A 32 19.14 -9.80 -22.99
C LYS A 32 19.40 -10.77 -21.84
N LYS A 33 20.64 -10.74 -21.34
CA LYS A 33 21.08 -11.51 -20.16
C LYS A 33 20.40 -11.00 -18.88
N PHE A 34 19.23 -11.53 -18.54
CA PHE A 34 18.78 -11.50 -17.16
C PHE A 34 19.57 -12.53 -16.33
N THR A 35 20.05 -12.14 -15.15
CA THR A 35 20.80 -13.06 -14.29
C THR A 35 19.93 -14.25 -13.88
N ALA A 36 20.46 -15.46 -14.01
CA ALA A 36 19.78 -16.73 -13.69
C ALA A 36 19.15 -16.76 -12.29
N SER A 37 19.74 -16.02 -11.33
CA SER A 37 19.26 -15.89 -9.96
C SER A 37 17.91 -15.18 -9.83
N ARG A 38 17.64 -14.10 -10.57
CA ARG A 38 16.35 -13.40 -10.55
C ARG A 38 15.21 -14.21 -11.15
N ARG A 39 15.52 -15.05 -12.17
CA ARG A 39 14.54 -15.95 -12.80
C ARG A 39 14.10 -17.05 -11.87
N ALA A 40 15.05 -17.67 -11.15
CA ALA A 40 14.77 -18.73 -10.21
C ALA A 40 13.91 -18.25 -9.02
N MET A 41 14.19 -17.07 -8.49
CA MET A 41 13.37 -16.46 -7.42
C MET A 41 11.95 -16.17 -7.90
N SER A 42 11.79 -15.54 -9.07
CA SER A 42 10.45 -15.21 -9.60
C SER A 42 9.61 -16.48 -9.87
N ALA A 43 10.21 -17.55 -10.39
CA ALA A 43 9.50 -18.82 -10.63
C ALA A 43 9.07 -19.48 -9.31
N ALA A 44 9.93 -19.45 -8.28
CA ALA A 44 9.61 -20.01 -6.97
C ALA A 44 8.47 -19.23 -6.25
N GLU A 45 8.45 -17.90 -6.40
CA GLU A 45 7.38 -17.04 -5.88
C GLU A 45 6.04 -17.36 -6.57
N ASP A 46 6.07 -17.57 -7.90
CA ASP A 46 4.87 -17.93 -8.65
C ASP A 46 4.34 -19.30 -8.29
N ASP A 47 5.22 -20.29 -8.18
CA ASP A 47 4.85 -21.66 -7.79
C ASP A 47 4.25 -21.67 -6.38
N PHE A 48 4.82 -20.89 -5.48
CA PHE A 48 4.28 -20.70 -4.13
C PHE A 48 2.89 -20.08 -4.17
N ALA A 49 2.70 -18.97 -4.87
CA ALA A 49 1.42 -18.29 -4.99
C ALA A 49 0.37 -19.18 -5.68
N LEU A 50 0.75 -19.91 -6.75
CA LEU A 50 -0.11 -20.91 -7.39
C LEU A 50 -0.49 -22.03 -6.42
N SER A 51 0.40 -22.46 -5.54
CA SER A 51 0.10 -23.49 -4.54
C SER A 51 -0.97 -23.05 -3.53
N LEU A 52 -1.05 -21.75 -3.24
CA LEU A 52 -2.08 -21.17 -2.37
C LEU A 52 -3.44 -21.16 -3.08
N ILE A 53 -3.49 -20.63 -4.32
CA ILE A 53 -4.76 -20.51 -5.04
C ILE A 53 -5.36 -21.83 -5.48
N ARG A 54 -4.54 -22.86 -5.72
CA ARG A 54 -5.00 -24.22 -6.06
C ARG A 54 -5.82 -24.91 -4.97
N LYS A 55 -5.71 -24.45 -3.73
CA LYS A 55 -6.45 -24.95 -2.58
C LYS A 55 -7.80 -24.24 -2.36
N LEU A 56 -8.09 -23.23 -3.18
CA LEU A 56 -9.27 -22.41 -3.02
C LEU A 56 -10.45 -22.99 -3.79
N GLU A 57 -11.62 -22.96 -3.17
CA GLU A 57 -12.89 -23.36 -3.80
C GLU A 57 -13.64 -22.18 -4.44
N CYS A 58 -13.19 -20.93 -4.20
CA CYS A 58 -13.76 -19.74 -4.78
C CYS A 58 -13.16 -19.41 -6.16
N PRO A 59 -13.87 -18.63 -7.00
CA PRO A 59 -13.34 -18.20 -8.29
C PRO A 59 -12.08 -17.37 -8.14
N VAL A 60 -11.08 -17.65 -8.97
CA VAL A 60 -9.81 -16.91 -9.04
C VAL A 60 -9.74 -16.19 -10.38
N ILE A 61 -9.61 -14.88 -10.37
CA ILE A 61 -9.41 -14.06 -11.55
C ILE A 61 -7.93 -13.73 -11.68
N LEU A 62 -7.32 -14.09 -12.80
CA LEU A 62 -5.94 -13.71 -13.13
C LEU A 62 -5.91 -12.29 -13.69
N VAL A 63 -5.12 -11.42 -13.09
CA VAL A 63 -4.93 -10.04 -13.52
C VAL A 63 -3.49 -9.83 -13.96
N LEU A 64 -3.28 -9.69 -15.27
CA LEU A 64 -1.98 -9.42 -15.87
C LEU A 64 -1.74 -7.91 -15.93
N ASN A 65 -1.04 -7.37 -14.93
CA ASN A 65 -0.82 -5.92 -14.81
C ASN A 65 0.47 -5.46 -15.50
N LYS A 66 0.53 -4.16 -15.79
CA LYS A 66 1.58 -3.44 -16.52
C LYS A 66 1.68 -3.82 -17.99
N MET A 67 0.55 -4.13 -18.62
CA MET A 67 0.52 -4.46 -20.05
C MET A 67 1.02 -3.32 -20.95
N ASP A 68 1.05 -2.09 -20.44
CA ASP A 68 1.61 -0.91 -21.12
C ASP A 68 3.14 -0.94 -21.26
N ALA A 69 3.81 -1.78 -20.48
CA ALA A 69 5.26 -1.93 -20.47
C ALA A 69 5.76 -3.09 -21.35
N VAL A 70 4.85 -3.86 -21.99
CA VAL A 70 5.20 -5.00 -22.82
C VAL A 70 4.59 -4.86 -24.23
N PRO A 71 5.25 -5.41 -25.29
CA PRO A 71 4.69 -5.43 -26.62
C PRO A 71 3.38 -6.23 -26.67
N LYS A 72 2.37 -5.72 -27.40
CA LYS A 72 1.06 -6.38 -27.54
C LYS A 72 1.16 -7.85 -28.05
N LYS A 73 2.16 -8.14 -28.90
CA LYS A 73 2.41 -9.48 -29.43
C LYS A 73 2.71 -10.53 -28.35
N ASP A 74 3.24 -10.08 -27.20
CA ASP A 74 3.68 -10.98 -26.11
C ASP A 74 2.56 -11.25 -25.11
N LEU A 75 1.44 -10.52 -25.18
CA LEU A 75 0.30 -10.69 -24.27
C LEU A 75 -0.41 -12.04 -24.47
N LEU A 76 -0.65 -12.47 -25.73
CA LEU A 76 -1.31 -13.74 -26.00
C LEU A 76 -0.50 -14.95 -25.53
N PRO A 77 0.82 -15.03 -25.77
CA PRO A 77 1.67 -16.08 -25.18
C PRO A 77 1.65 -16.08 -23.65
N LEU A 78 1.64 -14.91 -22.99
CA LEU A 78 1.52 -14.81 -21.53
C LEU A 78 0.19 -15.34 -21.02
N ILE A 79 -0.92 -14.96 -21.64
CA ILE A 79 -2.25 -15.45 -21.31
C ILE A 79 -2.30 -16.97 -21.45
N ALA A 80 -1.81 -17.51 -22.56
CA ALA A 80 -1.78 -18.96 -22.81
C ALA A 80 -0.94 -19.69 -21.76
N HIS A 81 0.23 -19.15 -21.41
CA HIS A 81 1.10 -19.73 -20.39
C HIS A 81 0.38 -19.83 -19.04
N TRP A 82 -0.18 -18.74 -18.55
CA TRP A 82 -0.84 -18.69 -17.25
C TRP A 82 -2.12 -19.53 -17.20
N SER A 83 -2.92 -19.52 -18.28
CA SER A 83 -4.13 -20.34 -18.40
C SER A 83 -3.82 -21.84 -18.38
N GLY A 84 -2.61 -22.25 -18.79
CA GLY A 84 -2.14 -23.62 -18.69
C GLY A 84 -1.75 -24.06 -17.26
N LEU A 85 -1.49 -23.12 -16.35
CA LEU A 85 -1.03 -23.40 -14.98
C LEU A 85 -2.19 -23.61 -13.99
N HIS A 86 -3.33 -22.97 -14.23
CA HIS A 86 -4.51 -23.03 -13.36
C HIS A 86 -5.78 -22.67 -14.15
N SER A 87 -6.93 -23.23 -13.73
CA SER A 87 -8.23 -22.91 -14.29
C SER A 87 -8.78 -21.62 -13.66
N PHE A 88 -8.38 -20.47 -14.21
CA PHE A 88 -8.89 -19.18 -13.78
C PHE A 88 -10.32 -18.93 -14.25
N ALA A 89 -11.13 -18.27 -13.45
CA ALA A 89 -12.48 -17.86 -13.84
C ALA A 89 -12.46 -16.85 -14.99
N ASP A 90 -11.52 -15.92 -14.95
CA ASP A 90 -11.25 -14.96 -16.04
C ASP A 90 -9.74 -14.63 -16.05
N VAL A 91 -9.24 -14.17 -17.22
CA VAL A 91 -7.86 -13.69 -17.40
C VAL A 91 -7.92 -12.28 -18.00
N ILE A 92 -7.55 -11.28 -17.25
CA ILE A 92 -7.76 -9.87 -17.60
C ILE A 92 -6.42 -9.13 -17.63
N PRO A 93 -5.93 -8.76 -18.82
CA PRO A 93 -4.79 -7.87 -18.96
C PRO A 93 -5.19 -6.42 -18.65
N ILE A 94 -4.42 -5.76 -17.79
CA ILE A 94 -4.66 -4.36 -17.40
C ILE A 94 -3.38 -3.52 -17.43
N SER A 95 -3.57 -2.21 -17.51
CA SER A 95 -2.58 -1.23 -17.08
C SER A 95 -3.18 -0.37 -15.97
N ALA A 96 -2.88 -0.67 -14.73
CA ALA A 96 -3.35 0.13 -13.60
C ALA A 96 -2.87 1.59 -13.72
N ARG A 97 -1.64 1.81 -14.23
CA ARG A 97 -1.07 3.15 -14.45
C ARG A 97 -1.86 3.97 -15.47
N LYS A 98 -2.27 3.34 -16.58
CA LYS A 98 -3.02 4.00 -17.67
C LYS A 98 -4.55 3.87 -17.49
N LYS A 99 -4.98 3.17 -16.46
CA LYS A 99 -6.40 2.84 -16.20
C LYS A 99 -7.06 2.03 -17.33
N GLU A 100 -6.28 1.31 -18.11
CA GLU A 100 -6.78 0.44 -19.17
C GLU A 100 -7.20 -0.92 -18.59
N GLY A 101 -8.36 -1.44 -19.01
CA GLY A 101 -8.90 -2.73 -18.58
C GLY A 101 -9.52 -2.76 -17.17
N LEU A 102 -9.51 -1.62 -16.42
CA LEU A 102 -10.02 -1.58 -15.05
C LEU A 102 -11.55 -1.72 -14.98
N GLU A 103 -12.29 -1.15 -15.94
CA GLU A 103 -13.75 -1.27 -16.01
C GLU A 103 -14.16 -2.73 -16.20
N LEU A 104 -13.53 -3.42 -17.17
CA LEU A 104 -13.75 -4.84 -17.40
C LEU A 104 -13.43 -5.68 -16.16
N LEU A 105 -12.30 -5.37 -15.49
CA LEU A 105 -11.93 -6.05 -14.26
C LEU A 105 -13.00 -5.85 -13.17
N LEU A 106 -13.49 -4.62 -13.02
CA LEU A 106 -14.53 -4.32 -12.03
C LEU A 106 -15.84 -5.06 -12.33
N ASP A 107 -16.29 -5.08 -13.58
CA ASP A 107 -17.49 -5.82 -14.00
C ASP A 107 -17.36 -7.31 -13.70
N LYS A 108 -16.19 -7.89 -13.97
CA LYS A 108 -15.92 -9.30 -13.68
C LYS A 108 -15.89 -9.61 -12.18
N ILE A 109 -15.30 -8.71 -11.36
CA ILE A 109 -15.35 -8.84 -9.91
C ILE A 109 -16.80 -8.80 -9.41
N VAL A 110 -17.55 -7.79 -9.82
CA VAL A 110 -18.95 -7.63 -9.39
C VAL A 110 -19.78 -8.84 -9.79
N GLY A 111 -19.53 -9.42 -10.98
CA GLY A 111 -20.23 -10.61 -11.44
C GLY A 111 -19.94 -11.89 -10.62
N GLN A 112 -18.86 -11.91 -9.83
CA GLN A 112 -18.54 -13.03 -8.93
C GLN A 112 -19.12 -12.84 -7.51
N LEU A 113 -19.51 -11.61 -7.16
CA LEU A 113 -20.03 -11.30 -5.83
C LEU A 113 -21.50 -11.69 -5.70
N LYS A 114 -21.88 -12.18 -4.54
CA LYS A 114 -23.28 -12.48 -4.20
C LYS A 114 -23.97 -11.21 -3.70
N GLU A 115 -25.24 -11.07 -3.99
CA GLU A 115 -26.06 -10.03 -3.36
C GLU A 115 -26.10 -10.24 -1.85
N GLY A 116 -25.88 -9.18 -1.09
CA GLY A 116 -25.82 -9.24 0.36
C GLY A 116 -26.07 -7.90 1.03
N GLN A 117 -26.10 -7.91 2.35
CA GLN A 117 -26.21 -6.69 3.15
C GLN A 117 -24.91 -5.89 3.08
N ARG A 118 -25.04 -4.57 3.15
CA ARG A 118 -23.87 -3.71 3.27
C ARG A 118 -23.28 -3.82 4.67
N TYR A 119 -22.00 -4.13 4.74
CA TYR A 119 -21.25 -4.17 6.01
C TYR A 119 -20.83 -2.77 6.46
N PHE A 120 -20.64 -1.83 5.53
CA PHE A 120 -20.19 -0.46 5.81
C PHE A 120 -21.17 0.60 5.31
N PRO A 121 -21.29 1.77 5.98
CA PRO A 121 -22.06 2.89 5.52
C PRO A 121 -21.62 3.37 4.12
N LYS A 122 -22.57 3.93 3.34
CA LYS A 122 -22.30 4.37 1.94
C LYS A 122 -21.16 5.38 1.81
N HIS A 123 -20.94 6.20 2.83
CA HIS A 123 -19.96 7.28 2.86
C HIS A 123 -18.63 6.85 3.49
N GLN A 124 -18.53 5.64 4.01
CA GLN A 124 -17.30 5.11 4.58
C GLN A 124 -16.47 4.49 3.47
N LEU A 125 -15.32 5.11 3.15
CA LEU A 125 -14.40 4.66 2.10
C LEU A 125 -13.40 3.62 2.61
N THR A 126 -13.12 3.61 3.92
CA THR A 126 -12.15 2.71 4.55
C THR A 126 -12.52 2.52 6.03
N ASP A 127 -12.11 1.41 6.60
CA ASP A 127 -12.17 1.10 8.03
C ASP A 127 -10.88 1.50 8.78
N GLN A 128 -9.90 2.01 8.04
CA GLN A 128 -8.61 2.38 8.62
C GLN A 128 -8.68 3.72 9.37
N PRO A 129 -8.00 3.83 10.52
CA PRO A 129 -7.97 5.06 11.29
C PRO A 129 -7.34 6.21 10.51
N GLU A 130 -7.80 7.43 10.74
CA GLU A 130 -7.22 8.64 10.12
C GLU A 130 -5.72 8.76 10.37
N ARG A 131 -5.27 8.39 11.57
CA ARG A 131 -3.82 8.38 11.91
C ARG A 131 -3.01 7.51 10.97
N PHE A 132 -3.52 6.34 10.61
CA PHE A 132 -2.85 5.44 9.67
C PHE A 132 -2.80 6.06 8.26
N LEU A 133 -3.93 6.59 7.79
CA LEU A 133 -4.00 7.25 6.49
C LEU A 133 -3.05 8.45 6.41
N VAL A 134 -2.96 9.23 7.47
CA VAL A 134 -2.02 10.36 7.57
C VAL A 134 -0.56 9.89 7.51
N ALA A 135 -0.22 8.82 8.21
CA ALA A 135 1.13 8.23 8.15
C ALA A 135 1.47 7.76 6.72
N GLU A 136 0.52 7.09 6.06
CA GLU A 136 0.70 6.63 4.68
C GLU A 136 0.79 7.78 3.66
N LEU A 137 0.05 8.87 3.84
CA LEU A 137 0.20 10.08 3.02
C LEU A 137 1.60 10.70 3.16
N ILE A 138 2.16 10.72 4.37
CA ILE A 138 3.55 11.19 4.58
C ILE A 138 4.52 10.22 3.89
N ARG A 139 4.35 8.90 4.06
CA ARG A 139 5.20 7.88 3.44
C ARG A 139 5.16 7.93 1.92
N GLU A 140 3.99 8.18 1.34
CA GLU A 140 3.84 8.39 -0.11
C GLU A 140 4.71 9.56 -0.60
N LYS A 141 4.75 10.70 0.13
CA LYS A 141 5.58 11.84 -0.29
C LYS A 141 7.08 11.54 -0.15
N ILE A 142 7.47 10.73 0.83
CA ILE A 142 8.83 10.22 0.91
C ILE A 142 9.14 9.39 -0.34
N LEU A 143 8.26 8.46 -0.73
CA LEU A 143 8.41 7.63 -1.92
C LEU A 143 8.53 8.45 -3.21
N MET A 144 7.73 9.50 -3.34
CA MET A 144 7.71 10.34 -4.54
C MET A 144 8.88 11.31 -4.64
N LEU A 145 9.39 11.80 -3.52
CA LEU A 145 10.39 12.89 -3.48
C LEU A 145 11.81 12.42 -3.21
N THR A 146 11.98 11.18 -2.72
CA THR A 146 13.29 10.56 -2.53
C THR A 146 13.46 9.42 -3.53
N GLY A 147 14.70 9.15 -3.95
CA GLY A 147 15.03 8.08 -4.90
C GLY A 147 15.55 6.82 -4.22
N GLU A 148 15.71 5.78 -5.04
CA GLU A 148 16.44 4.56 -4.76
C GLU A 148 15.95 3.75 -3.54
N GLU A 149 16.80 3.55 -2.55
CA GLU A 149 16.55 2.64 -1.43
C GLU A 149 15.85 3.31 -0.24
N VAL A 150 15.86 4.65 -0.14
CA VAL A 150 15.37 5.38 1.03
C VAL A 150 13.89 5.11 1.33
N PRO A 151 12.99 5.10 0.33
CA PRO A 151 11.56 4.86 0.59
C PRO A 151 11.26 3.52 1.24
N TYR A 152 12.01 2.50 0.86
CA TYR A 152 11.80 1.12 1.34
C TYR A 152 12.41 0.87 2.73
N ALA A 153 13.26 1.78 3.18
CA ALA A 153 13.92 1.72 4.47
C ALA A 153 13.29 2.67 5.49
N THR A 154 12.11 3.24 5.20
CA THR A 154 11.44 4.21 6.07
C THR A 154 10.10 3.71 6.57
N ALA A 155 9.80 4.07 7.83
CA ALA A 155 8.48 3.93 8.43
C ALA A 155 8.04 5.28 9.00
N VAL A 156 6.73 5.51 9.05
CA VAL A 156 6.16 6.74 9.61
C VAL A 156 5.23 6.39 10.77
N VAL A 157 5.47 7.00 11.92
CA VAL A 157 4.65 6.83 13.13
C VAL A 157 4.07 8.17 13.53
N ILE A 158 2.77 8.22 13.76
CA ILE A 158 2.10 9.42 14.30
C ILE A 158 2.26 9.41 15.83
N GLU A 159 3.14 10.25 16.34
CA GLU A 159 3.41 10.36 17.78
C GLU A 159 2.33 11.19 18.49
N LYS A 160 1.83 12.24 17.83
CA LYS A 160 0.81 13.13 18.36
C LYS A 160 -0.25 13.44 17.32
N TYR A 161 -1.50 13.35 17.73
CA TYR A 161 -2.65 13.66 16.91
C TYR A 161 -3.70 14.35 17.78
N GLU A 162 -3.87 15.65 17.62
CA GLU A 162 -4.81 16.47 18.37
C GLU A 162 -5.86 17.03 17.42
N GLU A 163 -7.06 16.54 17.57
CA GLU A 163 -8.20 17.04 16.85
C GLU A 163 -8.66 18.38 17.43
N PRO A 164 -9.21 19.27 16.61
CA PRO A 164 -9.80 20.50 17.11
C PRO A 164 -11.06 20.20 17.96
N ALA A 165 -11.26 20.92 19.04
CA ALA A 165 -12.42 20.75 19.92
C ALA A 165 -13.78 20.91 19.21
N SER A 166 -13.81 21.50 18.02
CA SER A 166 -15.00 21.66 17.18
C SER A 166 -14.61 21.73 15.71
N MET A 167 -15.34 21.01 14.86
CA MET A 167 -15.21 21.06 13.40
C MET A 167 -15.87 22.30 12.76
N LYS A 168 -16.55 23.15 13.56
CA LYS A 168 -17.14 24.38 13.05
C LYS A 168 -16.04 25.40 12.70
N ARG A 169 -16.28 26.18 11.64
CA ARG A 169 -15.40 27.30 11.30
C ARG A 169 -15.22 28.24 12.50
N MET A 170 -14.02 28.73 12.67
CA MET A 170 -13.70 29.72 13.71
C MET A 170 -14.44 31.04 13.45
N LYS A 171 -14.51 31.92 14.45
CA LYS A 171 -15.18 33.24 14.33
C LYS A 171 -14.62 34.12 13.21
N ASP A 172 -13.36 33.89 12.82
CA ASP A 172 -12.69 34.57 11.69
C ASP A 172 -12.93 33.87 10.33
N GLY A 173 -13.82 32.90 10.26
CA GLY A 173 -14.17 32.14 9.05
C GLY A 173 -13.16 31.06 8.68
N LYS A 174 -12.05 30.92 9.40
CA LYS A 174 -11.04 29.89 9.11
C LYS A 174 -11.49 28.52 9.58
N LEU A 175 -10.98 27.48 8.88
CA LEU A 175 -11.15 26.10 9.30
C LEU A 175 -10.37 25.84 10.61
N PRO A 176 -10.87 24.94 11.45
CA PRO A 176 -10.15 24.49 12.64
C PRO A 176 -8.81 23.84 12.27
N VAL A 177 -7.92 23.71 13.25
CA VAL A 177 -6.55 23.19 13.04
C VAL A 177 -6.38 21.88 13.77
N THR A 178 -6.06 20.82 13.04
CA THR A 178 -5.57 19.55 13.57
C THR A 178 -4.06 19.64 13.73
N LYS A 179 -3.53 19.25 14.89
CA LYS A 179 -2.08 19.23 15.13
C LYS A 179 -1.56 17.81 15.07
N ILE A 180 -0.55 17.61 14.24
CA ILE A 180 0.02 16.29 13.97
C ILE A 180 1.53 16.37 14.13
N SER A 181 2.09 15.46 14.92
CA SER A 181 3.54 15.26 15.04
C SER A 181 3.85 13.83 14.60
N ALA A 182 4.74 13.68 13.61
CA ALA A 182 5.09 12.41 13.04
C ALA A 182 6.60 12.18 13.04
N ALA A 183 7.02 10.98 13.43
CA ALA A 183 8.39 10.51 13.33
C ALA A 183 8.58 9.66 12.07
N ILE A 184 9.57 10.03 11.27
CA ILE A 184 10.03 9.25 10.12
C ILE A 184 11.24 8.45 10.60
N PHE A 185 11.12 7.14 10.68
CA PHE A 185 12.19 6.23 11.03
C PHE A 185 12.94 5.79 9.77
N CYS A 186 14.27 5.72 9.85
CA CYS A 186 15.14 5.17 8.83
C CYS A 186 16.24 4.32 9.48
N GLU A 187 16.88 3.45 8.71
CA GLU A 187 17.88 2.50 9.26
C GLU A 187 19.27 3.10 9.43
N ARG A 188 19.64 4.10 8.62
CA ARG A 188 21.03 4.60 8.55
C ARG A 188 21.08 6.12 8.60
N THR A 189 22.17 6.63 9.17
CA THR A 189 22.44 8.08 9.25
C THR A 189 22.50 8.74 7.86
N GLY A 190 23.01 8.05 6.84
CA GLY A 190 23.01 8.53 5.46
C GLY A 190 21.59 8.74 4.92
N GLN A 191 20.66 7.84 5.20
CA GLN A 191 19.24 7.98 4.82
C GLN A 191 18.58 9.16 5.55
N LYS A 192 18.90 9.36 6.84
CA LYS A 192 18.47 10.54 7.60
C LYS A 192 18.94 11.83 6.94
N ALA A 193 20.18 11.90 6.48
CA ALA A 193 20.73 13.07 5.80
C ALA A 193 19.97 13.34 4.48
N ILE A 194 19.61 12.33 3.71
CA ILE A 194 18.81 12.45 2.48
C ILE A 194 17.39 12.95 2.79
N LEU A 195 16.74 12.38 3.81
CA LEU A 195 15.38 12.77 4.22
C LEU A 195 15.30 14.21 4.74
N ILE A 196 16.32 14.69 5.45
CA ILE A 196 16.40 16.07 5.89
C ILE A 196 16.76 16.98 4.73
N GLY A 197 17.74 16.59 3.92
CA GLY A 197 18.26 17.38 2.82
C GLY A 197 19.11 18.58 3.31
N LYS A 198 19.64 19.33 2.33
CA LYS A 198 20.44 20.53 2.63
C LYS A 198 19.56 21.56 3.37
N GLN A 199 20.01 21.96 4.56
CA GLN A 199 19.29 22.91 5.42
C GLN A 199 17.81 22.55 5.71
N GLY A 200 17.44 21.26 5.66
CA GLY A 200 16.08 20.80 5.92
C GLY A 200 15.11 20.93 4.72
N GLU A 201 15.63 21.24 3.54
CA GLU A 201 14.80 21.54 2.35
C GLU A 201 13.97 20.31 1.92
N MET A 202 14.53 19.11 1.95
CA MET A 202 13.80 17.89 1.56
C MET A 202 12.67 17.61 2.55
N LEU A 203 12.94 17.66 3.85
CA LEU A 203 11.92 17.45 4.88
C LEU A 203 10.80 18.48 4.79
N LYS A 204 11.14 19.75 4.49
CA LYS A 204 10.16 20.80 4.25
C LYS A 204 9.30 20.52 3.02
N ARG A 205 9.87 20.01 1.94
CA ARG A 205 9.14 19.62 0.71
C ARG A 205 8.17 18.49 1.01
N ILE A 206 8.63 17.44 1.70
CA ILE A 206 7.81 16.31 2.13
C ILE A 206 6.64 16.81 2.97
N GLY A 207 6.92 17.60 4.02
CA GLY A 207 5.89 18.11 4.90
C GLY A 207 4.88 19.03 4.21
N THR A 208 5.32 19.86 3.26
CA THR A 208 4.42 20.75 2.51
C THR A 208 3.49 19.95 1.59
N ALA A 209 4.02 18.94 0.89
CA ALA A 209 3.22 18.09 0.01
C ALA A 209 2.23 17.22 0.81
N ALA A 210 2.72 16.56 1.88
CA ALA A 210 1.88 15.73 2.75
C ALA A 210 0.76 16.55 3.41
N ARG A 211 1.07 17.75 3.95
CA ARG A 211 0.08 18.62 4.59
C ARG A 211 -1.09 18.92 3.68
N LYS A 212 -0.84 19.21 2.40
CA LYS A 212 -1.91 19.53 1.43
C LYS A 212 -2.89 18.37 1.29
N ASP A 213 -2.40 17.14 1.17
CA ASP A 213 -3.24 15.97 0.98
C ASP A 213 -3.94 15.57 2.28
N ILE A 214 -3.27 15.74 3.43
CA ILE A 214 -3.86 15.52 4.76
C ILE A 214 -4.99 16.54 5.02
N GLU A 215 -4.81 17.82 4.69
CA GLU A 215 -5.86 18.83 4.80
C GLU A 215 -7.09 18.50 3.94
N SER A 216 -6.86 17.93 2.74
CA SER A 216 -7.93 17.45 1.87
C SER A 216 -8.66 16.24 2.45
N LEU A 217 -7.93 15.32 3.10
CA LEU A 217 -8.51 14.15 3.73
C LEU A 217 -9.36 14.50 4.95
N LEU A 218 -8.81 15.36 5.84
CA LEU A 218 -9.43 15.67 7.14
C LEU A 218 -10.48 16.80 7.08
N GLY A 219 -10.48 17.60 6.00
CA GLY A 219 -11.33 18.78 5.90
C GLY A 219 -11.00 19.90 6.89
N THR A 220 -9.82 19.84 7.52
CA THR A 220 -9.31 20.82 8.48
C THR A 220 -8.00 21.42 8.00
N ARG A 221 -7.56 22.55 8.60
CA ARG A 221 -6.18 22.97 8.46
C ARG A 221 -5.29 22.05 9.28
N VAL A 222 -4.04 21.88 8.85
CA VAL A 222 -3.10 20.98 9.54
C VAL A 222 -1.82 21.72 9.93
N PHE A 223 -1.47 21.62 11.21
CA PHE A 223 -0.15 21.92 11.70
C PHE A 223 0.64 20.62 11.78
N LEU A 224 1.58 20.43 10.83
CA LEU A 224 2.34 19.19 10.68
C LEU A 224 3.79 19.42 11.11
N GLU A 225 4.24 18.65 12.10
CA GLU A 225 5.64 18.55 12.52
C GLU A 225 6.21 17.20 12.12
N LEU A 226 7.39 17.21 11.50
CA LEU A 226 8.09 16.01 11.06
C LEU A 226 9.46 15.90 11.72
N PHE A 227 9.76 14.73 12.28
CA PHE A 227 11.07 14.41 12.88
C PHE A 227 11.67 13.20 12.20
N VAL A 228 12.98 13.19 11.95
CA VAL A 228 13.67 12.04 11.38
C VAL A 228 14.52 11.38 12.45
N LYS A 229 14.23 10.11 12.73
CA LYS A 229 14.92 9.27 13.72
C LYS A 229 15.64 8.11 13.04
N VAL A 230 16.83 7.77 13.51
CA VAL A 230 17.54 6.56 13.06
C VAL A 230 17.19 5.43 14.03
N GLN A 231 16.71 4.34 13.47
CA GLN A 231 16.46 3.09 14.19
C GLN A 231 17.06 1.95 13.36
N GLU A 232 18.23 1.52 13.77
CA GLU A 232 18.96 0.46 13.06
C GLU A 232 18.13 -0.84 13.06
N GLU A 233 18.15 -1.53 11.92
CA GLU A 233 17.49 -2.82 11.71
C GLU A 233 15.99 -2.87 12.14
N TRP A 234 15.29 -1.74 12.11
CA TRP A 234 13.90 -1.68 12.56
C TRP A 234 12.99 -2.70 11.86
N ARG A 235 13.27 -3.03 10.60
CA ARG A 235 12.50 -4.04 9.82
C ARG A 235 12.66 -5.45 10.37
N SER A 236 13.78 -5.74 11.03
CA SER A 236 14.07 -7.04 11.67
C SER A 236 13.60 -7.08 13.13
N SER A 237 13.29 -5.93 13.71
CA SER A 237 12.78 -5.82 15.08
C SER A 237 11.27 -6.15 15.12
N ARG A 238 10.94 -7.37 15.55
CA ARG A 238 9.55 -7.84 15.64
C ARG A 238 8.67 -6.88 16.47
N GLY A 239 9.17 -6.42 17.62
CA GLY A 239 8.42 -5.50 18.49
C GLY A 239 8.14 -4.17 17.80
N PHE A 240 9.15 -3.58 17.12
CA PHE A 240 8.96 -2.32 16.39
C PHE A 240 7.99 -2.46 15.22
N VAL A 241 8.07 -3.57 14.46
CA VAL A 241 7.14 -3.83 13.34
C VAL A 241 5.71 -4.05 13.85
N GLU A 242 5.56 -4.73 14.98
CA GLU A 242 4.26 -4.92 15.63
C GLU A 242 3.67 -3.59 16.15
N ASP A 243 4.51 -2.67 16.63
CA ASP A 243 4.08 -1.32 17.05
C ASP A 243 3.68 -0.41 15.87
N LEU A 244 4.11 -0.73 14.65
CA LEU A 244 3.65 -0.06 13.43
C LEU A 244 2.26 -0.53 12.98
N ASP A 245 1.78 -1.66 13.49
CA ASP A 245 0.43 -2.16 13.17
C ASP A 245 -0.62 -1.23 13.79
N TRP A 246 -1.40 -0.58 12.93
CA TRP A 246 -2.45 0.35 13.33
C TRP A 246 -3.54 -0.30 14.23
N ARG A 247 -3.77 -1.61 14.09
CA ARG A 247 -4.75 -2.35 14.91
C ARG A 247 -4.28 -2.39 16.36
N ARG A 248 -3.00 -2.71 16.58
CA ARG A 248 -2.39 -2.65 17.91
C ARG A 248 -2.35 -1.23 18.48
N GLN A 249 -2.08 -0.24 17.65
CA GLN A 249 -2.11 1.15 18.10
C GLN A 249 -3.51 1.57 18.59
N LEU A 250 -4.58 1.11 17.92
CA LEU A 250 -5.95 1.34 18.39
C LEU A 250 -6.24 0.63 19.71
N GLU A 251 -5.82 -0.61 19.87
CA GLU A 251 -5.98 -1.36 21.11
C GLU A 251 -5.27 -0.64 22.27
N GLN A 252 -4.02 -0.21 22.06
CA GLN A 252 -3.27 0.55 23.06
C GLN A 252 -3.92 1.90 23.43
N ILE A 253 -4.51 2.58 22.45
CA ILE A 253 -5.23 3.84 22.70
C ILE A 253 -6.49 3.57 23.53
N ALA A 254 -7.28 2.56 23.16
CA ALA A 254 -8.48 2.16 23.89
C ALA A 254 -8.15 1.74 25.33
N GLU A 255 -7.07 0.97 25.55
CA GLU A 255 -6.62 0.59 26.88
C GLU A 255 -6.16 1.78 27.74
N ARG A 256 -5.52 2.80 27.13
CA ARG A 256 -5.11 4.03 27.85
C ARG A 256 -6.32 4.85 28.26
N GLN A 257 -7.29 5.02 27.39
CA GLN A 257 -8.54 5.75 27.67
C GLN A 257 -9.33 5.06 28.79
N ALA A 258 -9.43 3.74 28.76
CA ALA A 258 -10.10 2.96 29.81
C ALA A 258 -9.39 3.00 31.19
N ARG A 259 -8.11 3.40 31.26
CA ARG A 259 -7.35 3.57 32.51
C ARG A 259 -7.44 4.99 33.07
N GLU A 260 -7.82 5.95 32.25
CA GLU A 260 -7.97 7.38 32.63
C GLU A 260 -9.42 7.74 33.03
N GLU A 261 -10.38 6.83 32.77
CA GLU A 261 -11.77 6.88 33.29
C GLU A 261 -11.88 6.07 34.62
#